data_c5979c1043a449207e0c29832ef5af95
#
_entry.id   c5979c1043a449207e0c29832ef5af95
#
_cell.length_a   1.000
_cell.length_b   1.000
_cell.length_c   1.000
_cell.angle_alpha   90.00
_cell.angle_beta   90.00
_cell.angle_gamma   90.00
#
_symmetry.space_group_name_H-M   'P 1'
#
loop_
_entity.id
_entity.type
_entity.pdbx_description
1 polymer ?
#
loop_
_entity_poly.entity_id
_entity_poly.type
_entity_poly.pdbx_seq_one_letter_code
_entity_poly.pdbx_strand_id
1 'polypeptide(L)'
;FYTLGVYFLYSGPNTGIFFQIHLGLLIGIGLGGTAISIPMSIVGKHFPLSTRTIAMSIVTAVGSFGYFISPIFTNYSLIEYGWNYTLFLFSLFLVTGLIAAFFVRSPKENEIVENRSDQSFKEALSEAFKSKSYILLVSGFFVCGFHITLVGTHVPKYVIDRGLEDWTAAAILSLIGLFNIFGSLLSGYLSTKISKKVLLSAIYLLRGFSIAFFIFTPPSVLSAFIFGASFGFLWLSTVPATSGIVAHLFGTKYLGLLYGIVFLSHQIGSFFGAYLGGLFHDLYGSVSYTHLTLPTIVRV
;
A
#
# COMPACT_ATOMS: atom_id res chain seq x y z
N PHE A 1 2.28 14.31 14.14
CA PHE A 1 0.88 13.88 14.06
C PHE A 1 0.77 12.35 14.21
N TYR A 2 1.46 11.55 13.38
CA TYR A 2 1.34 10.09 13.44
C TYR A 2 1.68 9.53 14.82
N THR A 3 2.86 9.82 15.34
CA THR A 3 3.31 9.40 16.68
C THR A 3 2.35 9.84 17.78
N LEU A 4 1.90 11.11 17.73
CA LEU A 4 0.94 11.66 18.71
C LEU A 4 -0.41 10.95 18.63
N GLY A 5 -0.90 10.67 17.41
CA GLY A 5 -2.14 9.93 17.22
C GLY A 5 -2.12 8.54 17.86
N VAL A 6 -1.03 7.78 17.62
CA VAL A 6 -0.85 6.44 18.22
C VAL A 6 -0.67 6.53 19.74
N TYR A 7 0.09 7.50 20.24
CA TYR A 7 0.28 7.71 21.67
C TYR A 7 -1.03 8.06 22.39
N PHE A 8 -1.85 8.92 21.78
CA PHE A 8 -3.16 9.26 22.37
C PHE A 8 -4.16 8.10 22.33
N LEU A 9 -4.06 7.20 21.33
CA LEU A 9 -4.84 5.96 21.36
C LEU A 9 -4.45 5.05 22.54
N TYR A 10 -3.17 5.07 22.94
CA TYR A 10 -2.71 4.37 24.13
C TYR A 10 -3.20 5.02 25.43
N SER A 11 -3.08 6.35 25.56
CA SER A 11 -3.26 7.07 26.82
C SER A 11 -4.67 7.63 27.05
N GLY A 12 -5.52 7.63 26.02
CA GLY A 12 -6.82 8.31 26.07
C GLY A 12 -8.01 7.40 26.40
N PRO A 13 -9.20 7.99 26.55
CA PRO A 13 -10.42 7.25 26.85
C PRO A 13 -10.90 6.40 25.68
N ASN A 14 -11.46 5.22 25.97
CA ASN A 14 -12.02 4.30 24.98
C ASN A 14 -13.42 4.75 24.51
N THR A 15 -13.52 5.93 23.88
CA THR A 15 -14.78 6.44 23.31
C THR A 15 -14.71 6.47 21.79
N GLY A 16 -15.83 6.19 21.12
CA GLY A 16 -15.86 6.12 19.65
C GLY A 16 -15.38 7.41 18.98
N ILE A 17 -15.77 8.60 19.51
CA ILE A 17 -15.34 9.88 18.95
C ILE A 17 -13.85 10.13 19.16
N PHE A 18 -13.29 9.68 20.29
CA PHE A 18 -11.85 9.77 20.55
C PHE A 18 -11.06 8.95 19.53
N PHE A 19 -11.48 7.72 19.25
CA PHE A 19 -10.88 6.88 18.21
C PHE A 19 -10.97 7.52 16.83
N GLN A 20 -12.12 8.08 16.46
CA GLN A 20 -12.29 8.74 15.16
C GLN A 20 -11.33 9.93 14.97
N ILE A 21 -11.13 10.74 16.01
CA ILE A 21 -10.23 11.88 15.94
C ILE A 21 -8.76 11.42 15.85
N HIS A 22 -8.34 10.50 16.71
CA HIS A 22 -6.93 10.14 16.81
C HIS A 22 -6.51 9.17 15.69
N LEU A 23 -7.31 8.15 15.41
CA LEU A 23 -7.07 7.21 14.32
C LEU A 23 -7.35 7.86 12.94
N GLY A 24 -8.50 8.51 12.80
CA GLY A 24 -8.93 9.07 11.51
C GLY A 24 -8.15 10.33 11.13
N LEU A 25 -8.13 11.34 12.02
CA LEU A 25 -7.56 12.64 11.70
C LEU A 25 -6.05 12.70 11.93
N LEU A 26 -5.58 12.43 13.16
CA LEU A 26 -4.16 12.60 13.49
C LEU A 26 -3.27 11.58 12.79
N ILE A 27 -3.63 10.30 12.85
CA ILE A 27 -2.87 9.26 12.14
C ILE A 27 -3.04 9.42 10.63
N GLY A 28 -4.24 9.76 10.14
CA GLY A 28 -4.48 9.99 8.71
C GLY A 28 -3.62 11.13 8.15
N ILE A 29 -3.53 12.29 8.81
CA ILE A 29 -2.63 13.39 8.42
C ILE A 29 -1.16 12.94 8.50
N GLY A 30 -0.79 12.21 9.55
CA GLY A 30 0.56 11.66 9.72
C GLY A 30 0.97 10.72 8.60
N LEU A 31 0.08 9.80 8.20
CA LEU A 31 0.28 8.89 7.06
C LEU A 31 0.40 9.65 5.73
N GLY A 32 -0.38 10.73 5.54
CA GLY A 32 -0.24 11.59 4.37
C GLY A 32 1.16 12.23 4.29
N GLY A 33 1.72 12.68 5.41
CA GLY A 33 3.07 13.24 5.49
C GLY A 33 4.20 12.21 5.31
N THR A 34 3.93 10.92 5.49
CA THR A 34 4.87 9.81 5.26
C THR A 34 4.58 9.02 3.98
N ALA A 35 3.72 9.57 3.10
CA ALA A 35 3.30 8.92 1.87
C ALA A 35 4.50 8.53 0.98
N ILE A 36 4.42 7.35 0.37
CA ILE A 36 5.48 6.78 -0.49
C ILE A 36 5.84 7.68 -1.68
N SER A 37 4.95 8.60 -2.07
CA SER A 37 5.21 9.59 -3.12
C SER A 37 6.39 10.51 -2.80
N ILE A 38 6.65 10.79 -1.51
CA ILE A 38 7.75 11.64 -1.07
C ILE A 38 9.12 10.98 -1.36
N PRO A 39 9.45 9.80 -0.81
CA PRO A 39 10.71 9.14 -1.11
C PRO A 39 10.83 8.77 -2.59
N MET A 40 9.74 8.42 -3.29
CA MET A 40 9.77 8.19 -4.73
C MET A 40 10.18 9.44 -5.52
N SER A 41 9.69 10.62 -5.13
CA SER A 41 10.08 11.88 -5.75
C SER A 41 11.55 12.20 -5.52
N ILE A 42 12.05 12.02 -4.28
CA ILE A 42 13.45 12.28 -3.92
C ILE A 42 14.36 11.35 -4.75
N VAL A 43 14.12 10.05 -4.70
CA VAL A 43 14.92 9.04 -5.44
C VAL A 43 14.81 9.26 -6.95
N GLY A 44 13.60 9.58 -7.45
CA GLY A 44 13.38 9.85 -8.86
C GLY A 44 14.19 11.01 -9.42
N LYS A 45 14.55 11.99 -8.60
CA LYS A 45 15.37 13.14 -8.97
C LYS A 45 16.88 12.84 -8.97
N HIS A 46 17.34 11.91 -8.13
CA HIS A 46 18.75 11.58 -7.97
C HIS A 46 19.26 10.58 -9.02
N PHE A 47 18.40 9.74 -9.57
CA PHE A 47 18.80 8.62 -10.43
C PHE A 47 18.44 8.88 -11.90
N PRO A 48 19.36 8.52 -12.85
CA PRO A 48 19.10 8.62 -14.27
C PRO A 48 17.99 7.66 -14.70
N LEU A 49 17.35 7.94 -15.85
CA LEU A 49 16.19 7.21 -16.36
C LEU A 49 16.42 5.69 -16.43
N SER A 50 17.66 5.26 -16.76
CA SER A 50 18.03 3.85 -16.88
C SER A 50 17.97 3.04 -15.58
N THR A 51 18.25 3.66 -14.44
CA THR A 51 18.31 3.00 -13.12
C THR A 51 17.24 3.49 -12.14
N ARG A 52 16.51 4.54 -12.48
CA ARG A 52 15.50 5.21 -11.65
C ARG A 52 14.47 4.24 -11.08
N THR A 53 13.88 3.40 -11.94
CA THR A 53 12.83 2.46 -11.51
C THR A 53 13.37 1.38 -10.58
N ILE A 54 14.63 0.96 -10.77
CA ILE A 54 15.30 0.03 -9.84
C ILE A 54 15.51 0.71 -8.48
N ALA A 55 16.00 1.95 -8.46
CA ALA A 55 16.17 2.70 -7.21
C ALA A 55 14.83 2.88 -6.46
N MET A 56 13.76 3.20 -7.17
CA MET A 56 12.40 3.28 -6.61
C MET A 56 11.91 1.93 -6.07
N SER A 57 12.29 0.81 -6.71
CA SER A 57 11.91 -0.52 -6.23
C SER A 57 12.62 -0.91 -4.93
N ILE A 58 13.85 -0.46 -4.73
CA ILE A 58 14.58 -0.64 -3.46
C ILE A 58 13.85 0.09 -2.32
N VAL A 59 13.38 1.31 -2.54
CA VAL A 59 12.58 2.04 -1.54
C VAL A 59 11.32 1.25 -1.16
N THR A 60 10.62 0.68 -2.15
CA THR A 60 9.44 -0.14 -1.91
C THR A 60 9.80 -1.41 -1.14
N ALA A 61 10.89 -2.08 -1.49
CA ALA A 61 11.35 -3.31 -0.82
C ALA A 61 11.72 -3.07 0.65
N VAL A 62 12.42 -1.96 0.95
CA VAL A 62 12.75 -1.57 2.34
C VAL A 62 11.49 -1.31 3.16
N GLY A 63 10.49 -0.61 2.58
CA GLY A 63 9.20 -0.43 3.25
C GLY A 63 8.47 -1.76 3.51
N SER A 64 8.61 -2.73 2.60
CA SER A 64 8.01 -4.05 2.72
C SER A 64 8.63 -4.90 3.82
N PHE A 65 9.90 -4.68 4.16
CA PHE A 65 10.53 -5.32 5.32
C PHE A 65 9.81 -4.93 6.64
N GLY A 66 9.40 -3.68 6.78
CA GLY A 66 8.55 -3.25 7.90
C GLY A 66 7.22 -4.00 7.92
N TYR A 67 6.60 -4.17 6.74
CA TYR A 67 5.34 -4.92 6.62
C TYR A 67 5.50 -6.42 6.90
N PHE A 68 6.69 -7.00 6.67
CA PHE A 68 7.02 -8.37 7.06
C PHE A 68 7.12 -8.54 8.57
N ILE A 69 7.84 -7.64 9.25
CA ILE A 69 8.11 -7.76 10.68
C ILE A 69 6.92 -7.35 11.54
N SER A 70 6.16 -6.32 11.13
CA SER A 70 5.14 -5.72 12.00
C SER A 70 4.01 -6.67 12.42
N PRO A 71 3.46 -7.59 11.59
CA PRO A 71 2.42 -8.51 12.03
C PRO A 71 2.93 -9.52 13.07
N ILE A 72 4.17 -10.00 12.91
CA ILE A 72 4.81 -10.94 13.88
C ILE A 72 4.97 -10.22 15.22
N PHE A 73 5.54 -9.01 15.20
CA PHE A 73 5.73 -8.20 16.39
C PHE A 73 4.40 -7.84 17.05
N THR A 74 3.40 -7.46 16.26
CA THR A 74 2.05 -7.09 16.74
C THR A 74 1.40 -8.28 17.42
N ASN A 75 1.40 -9.45 16.78
CA ASN A 75 0.78 -10.65 17.34
C ASN A 75 1.44 -11.06 18.66
N TYR A 76 2.78 -11.08 18.71
CA TYR A 76 3.52 -11.35 19.94
C TYR A 76 3.19 -10.32 21.04
N SER A 77 3.25 -9.05 20.72
CA SER A 77 3.02 -7.97 21.69
C SER A 77 1.57 -7.95 22.21
N LEU A 78 0.59 -8.26 21.36
CA LEU A 78 -0.82 -8.35 21.76
C LEU A 78 -1.05 -9.49 22.74
N ILE A 79 -0.43 -10.66 22.54
CA ILE A 79 -0.58 -11.82 23.43
C ILE A 79 0.09 -11.57 24.77
N GLU A 80 1.33 -11.04 24.79
CA GLU A 80 2.13 -10.88 25.99
C GLU A 80 1.75 -9.65 26.83
N TYR A 81 1.41 -8.53 26.18
CA TYR A 81 1.26 -7.23 26.84
C TYR A 81 -0.11 -6.56 26.63
N GLY A 82 -0.95 -7.12 25.77
CA GLY A 82 -2.23 -6.56 25.41
C GLY A 82 -2.13 -5.34 24.47
N TRP A 83 -3.29 -4.86 24.01
CA TRP A 83 -3.38 -3.88 22.95
C TRP A 83 -2.86 -2.49 23.35
N ASN A 84 -3.11 -2.04 24.58
CA ASN A 84 -2.66 -0.74 25.05
C ASN A 84 -1.13 -0.61 25.00
N TYR A 85 -0.44 -1.59 25.59
CA TYR A 85 1.03 -1.57 25.61
C TYR A 85 1.63 -1.74 24.20
N THR A 86 0.97 -2.49 23.35
CA THR A 86 1.35 -2.61 21.93
C THR A 86 1.31 -1.25 21.23
N LEU A 87 0.28 -0.44 21.45
CA LEU A 87 0.20 0.94 20.92
C LEU A 87 1.33 1.83 21.47
N PHE A 88 1.66 1.70 22.74
CA PHE A 88 2.79 2.42 23.33
C PHE A 88 4.11 2.05 22.63
N LEU A 89 4.39 0.77 22.43
CA LEU A 89 5.58 0.30 21.72
C LEU A 89 5.64 0.84 20.27
N PHE A 90 4.51 0.83 19.56
CA PHE A 90 4.43 1.45 18.23
C PHE A 90 4.71 2.95 18.26
N SER A 91 4.20 3.66 19.26
CA SER A 91 4.47 5.10 19.40
C SER A 91 5.97 5.39 19.56
N LEU A 92 6.68 4.58 20.37
CA LEU A 92 8.13 4.67 20.53
C LEU A 92 8.87 4.36 19.22
N PHE A 93 8.43 3.32 18.51
CA PHE A 93 9.03 2.99 17.21
C PHE A 93 8.87 4.13 16.19
N LEU A 94 7.72 4.81 16.17
CA LEU A 94 7.48 5.96 15.29
C LEU A 94 8.38 7.16 15.60
N VAL A 95 8.89 7.31 16.84
CA VAL A 95 9.87 8.34 17.19
C VAL A 95 11.18 8.13 16.43
N THR A 96 11.59 6.88 16.19
CA THR A 96 12.80 6.60 15.39
C THR A 96 12.64 7.10 13.94
N GLY A 97 11.45 6.95 13.36
CA GLY A 97 11.12 7.52 12.05
C GLY A 97 11.15 9.05 12.04
N LEU A 98 10.70 9.71 13.12
CA LEU A 98 10.80 11.16 13.27
C LEU A 98 12.25 11.61 13.30
N ILE A 99 13.11 10.93 14.07
CA ILE A 99 14.55 11.22 14.13
C ILE A 99 15.17 11.02 12.72
N ALA A 100 14.87 9.91 12.05
CA ALA A 100 15.39 9.63 10.72
C ALA A 100 14.99 10.71 9.70
N ALA A 101 13.79 11.30 9.82
CA ALA A 101 13.30 12.33 8.92
C ALA A 101 14.18 13.60 8.92
N PHE A 102 14.85 13.93 10.03
CA PHE A 102 15.78 15.07 10.10
C PHE A 102 17.03 14.89 9.23
N PHE A 103 17.38 13.64 8.88
CA PHE A 103 18.54 13.35 8.03
C PHE A 103 18.17 13.29 6.54
N VAL A 104 16.88 13.29 6.21
CA VAL A 104 16.43 13.27 4.80
C VAL A 104 16.57 14.67 4.20
N ARG A 105 17.36 14.77 3.13
CA ARG A 105 17.56 16.01 2.38
C ARG A 105 16.99 15.87 0.97
N SER A 106 16.25 16.88 0.52
CA SER A 106 15.93 17.01 -0.90
C SER A 106 17.18 17.37 -1.69
N PRO A 107 17.35 16.82 -2.93
CA PRO A 107 18.46 17.23 -3.79
C PRO A 107 18.37 18.72 -4.08
N LYS A 108 19.53 19.37 -4.16
CA LYS A 108 19.61 20.76 -4.62
C LYS A 108 19.28 20.81 -6.12
N GLU A 109 18.84 21.95 -6.60
CA GLU A 109 18.40 22.12 -7.99
C GLU A 109 19.48 21.74 -9.01
N ASN A 110 20.73 21.99 -8.72
CA ASN A 110 21.91 21.64 -9.53
C ASN A 110 22.27 20.13 -9.48
N GLU A 111 21.69 19.36 -8.57
CA GLU A 111 21.88 17.91 -8.42
C GLU A 111 20.80 17.10 -9.15
N ILE A 112 19.80 17.78 -9.74
CA ILE A 112 18.70 17.13 -10.45
C ILE A 112 19.15 16.69 -11.83
N VAL A 113 19.09 15.39 -12.11
CA VAL A 113 19.60 14.75 -13.33
C VAL A 113 18.82 15.14 -14.60
N GLU A 114 17.57 15.55 -14.48
CA GLU A 114 16.72 15.98 -15.59
C GLU A 114 15.93 17.23 -15.23
N ASN A 115 16.17 18.30 -15.97
CA ASN A 115 15.46 19.57 -15.81
C ASN A 115 14.61 19.84 -17.06
N ARG A 116 13.28 19.67 -17.01
CA ARG A 116 12.36 20.34 -17.91
C ARG A 116 12.14 21.74 -17.35
N SER A 117 13.03 22.65 -17.72
CA SER A 117 13.28 23.91 -17.00
C SER A 117 12.13 24.91 -16.98
N ASP A 118 11.24 24.93 -17.97
CA ASP A 118 10.34 26.07 -18.21
C ASP A 118 8.86 25.81 -17.93
N GLN A 119 8.46 24.56 -17.61
CA GLN A 119 7.05 24.22 -17.37
C GLN A 119 6.58 24.73 -15.99
N SER A 120 5.44 25.44 -15.98
CA SER A 120 4.77 25.87 -14.76
C SER A 120 3.97 24.73 -14.12
N PHE A 121 3.62 24.90 -12.85
CA PHE A 121 2.75 23.97 -12.12
C PHE A 121 1.40 23.71 -12.82
N LYS A 122 0.74 24.79 -13.30
CA LYS A 122 -0.54 24.68 -13.96
C LYS A 122 -0.46 23.94 -15.30
N GLU A 123 0.61 24.16 -16.05
CA GLU A 123 0.86 23.46 -17.31
C GLU A 123 1.11 21.96 -17.09
N ALA A 124 1.94 21.60 -16.10
CA ALA A 124 2.19 20.19 -15.77
C ALA A 124 0.89 19.46 -15.39
N LEU A 125 0.04 20.11 -14.61
CA LEU A 125 -1.23 19.54 -14.18
C LEU A 125 -2.21 19.42 -15.38
N SER A 126 -2.30 20.45 -16.19
CA SER A 126 -3.14 20.44 -17.41
C SER A 126 -2.69 19.37 -18.41
N GLU A 127 -1.38 19.22 -18.64
CA GLU A 127 -0.82 18.19 -19.49
C GLU A 127 -1.16 16.79 -18.98
N ALA A 128 -0.97 16.57 -17.68
CA ALA A 128 -1.26 15.28 -17.04
C ALA A 128 -2.73 14.88 -17.20
N PHE A 129 -3.66 15.78 -16.87
CA PHE A 129 -5.10 15.48 -16.98
C PHE A 129 -5.63 15.40 -18.43
N LYS A 130 -4.91 15.90 -19.43
CA LYS A 130 -5.20 15.65 -20.84
C LYS A 130 -4.66 14.31 -21.35
N SER A 131 -3.72 13.70 -20.64
CA SER A 131 -3.10 12.43 -21.02
C SER A 131 -4.00 11.26 -20.67
N LYS A 132 -4.51 10.53 -21.66
CA LYS A 132 -5.28 9.29 -21.46
C LYS A 132 -4.47 8.26 -20.66
N SER A 133 -3.17 8.18 -20.90
CA SER A 133 -2.28 7.25 -20.16
C SER A 133 -2.22 7.58 -18.68
N TYR A 134 -2.19 8.85 -18.31
CA TYR A 134 -2.19 9.28 -16.92
C TYR A 134 -3.54 8.99 -16.24
N ILE A 135 -4.66 9.30 -16.89
CA ILE A 135 -5.99 9.00 -16.36
C ILE A 135 -6.18 7.50 -16.12
N LEU A 136 -5.77 6.65 -17.07
CA LEU A 136 -5.81 5.20 -16.90
C LEU A 136 -4.90 4.72 -15.77
N LEU A 137 -3.74 5.37 -15.58
CA LEU A 137 -2.83 5.05 -14.48
C LEU A 137 -3.45 5.41 -13.12
N VAL A 138 -4.08 6.58 -13.00
CA VAL A 138 -4.84 7.03 -11.82
C VAL A 138 -5.96 6.04 -11.51
N SER A 139 -6.76 5.64 -12.50
CA SER A 139 -7.85 4.67 -12.34
C SER A 139 -7.34 3.28 -11.94
N GLY A 140 -6.26 2.81 -12.56
CA GLY A 140 -5.64 1.53 -12.20
C GLY A 140 -5.09 1.54 -10.77
N PHE A 141 -4.56 2.67 -10.32
CA PHE A 141 -4.02 2.78 -8.97
C PHE A 141 -5.12 2.90 -7.89
N PHE A 142 -6.31 3.39 -8.25
CA PHE A 142 -7.52 3.25 -7.42
C PHE A 142 -7.83 1.78 -7.14
N VAL A 143 -7.85 0.94 -8.17
CA VAL A 143 -8.10 -0.51 -8.02
C VAL A 143 -6.99 -1.17 -7.19
N CYS A 144 -5.75 -0.71 -7.32
CA CYS A 144 -4.66 -1.17 -6.47
C CYS A 144 -4.96 -0.93 -5.00
N GLY A 145 -5.30 0.31 -4.63
CA GLY A 145 -5.63 0.67 -3.25
C GLY A 145 -6.81 -0.12 -2.70
N PHE A 146 -7.85 -0.29 -3.51
CA PHE A 146 -9.01 -1.11 -3.16
C PHE A 146 -8.59 -2.54 -2.78
N HIS A 147 -7.86 -3.24 -3.65
CA HIS A 147 -7.43 -4.61 -3.40
C HIS A 147 -6.51 -4.74 -2.17
N ILE A 148 -5.54 -3.83 -2.05
CA ILE A 148 -4.56 -3.87 -0.97
C ILE A 148 -5.25 -3.71 0.39
N THR A 149 -6.13 -2.72 0.51
CA THR A 149 -6.77 -2.45 1.80
C THR A 149 -7.86 -3.46 2.11
N LEU A 150 -8.63 -3.91 1.10
CA LEU A 150 -9.58 -5.01 1.28
C LEU A 150 -8.89 -6.24 1.87
N VAL A 151 -7.78 -6.68 1.26
CA VAL A 151 -7.02 -7.86 1.72
C VAL A 151 -6.36 -7.60 3.07
N GLY A 152 -5.64 -6.49 3.22
CA GLY A 152 -4.90 -6.19 4.45
C GLY A 152 -5.80 -6.05 5.69
N THR A 153 -7.02 -5.54 5.51
CA THR A 153 -7.97 -5.31 6.62
C THR A 153 -8.82 -6.55 6.91
N HIS A 154 -9.29 -7.26 5.88
CA HIS A 154 -10.33 -8.27 6.07
C HIS A 154 -9.84 -9.72 5.99
N VAL A 155 -8.70 -10.01 5.36
CA VAL A 155 -8.18 -11.39 5.32
C VAL A 155 -7.88 -11.96 6.71
N PRO A 156 -7.35 -11.20 7.68
CA PRO A 156 -7.17 -11.72 9.04
C PRO A 156 -8.47 -12.28 9.64
N LYS A 157 -9.54 -11.48 9.58
CA LYS A 157 -10.85 -11.91 10.07
C LYS A 157 -11.43 -13.06 9.23
N TYR A 158 -11.28 -13.00 7.91
CA TYR A 158 -11.78 -14.03 7.00
C TYR A 158 -11.21 -15.42 7.31
N VAL A 159 -9.91 -15.53 7.58
CA VAL A 159 -9.29 -16.84 7.87
C VAL A 159 -9.71 -17.39 9.21
N ILE A 160 -9.89 -16.52 10.21
CA ILE A 160 -10.39 -16.91 11.55
C ILE A 160 -11.85 -17.39 11.44
N ASP A 161 -12.71 -16.68 10.70
CA ASP A 161 -14.11 -17.06 10.46
C ASP A 161 -14.23 -18.38 9.70
N ARG A 162 -13.19 -18.80 8.97
CA ARG A 162 -13.08 -20.07 8.29
C ARG A 162 -12.47 -21.18 9.15
N GLY A 163 -12.24 -20.92 10.46
CA GLY A 163 -11.76 -21.90 11.43
C GLY A 163 -10.25 -22.11 11.45
N LEU A 164 -9.47 -21.20 10.84
CA LEU A 164 -8.02 -21.20 10.97
C LEU A 164 -7.60 -20.46 12.24
N GLU A 165 -6.48 -20.86 12.81
CA GLU A 165 -5.93 -20.27 14.04
C GLU A 165 -5.44 -18.84 13.83
N ASP A 166 -5.48 -18.02 14.88
CA ASP A 166 -5.13 -16.57 14.85
C ASP A 166 -3.73 -16.30 14.32
N TRP A 167 -2.75 -17.16 14.62
CA TRP A 167 -1.39 -17.01 14.10
C TRP A 167 -1.31 -17.09 12.57
N THR A 168 -2.25 -17.80 11.92
CA THR A 168 -2.33 -17.89 10.46
C THR A 168 -2.60 -16.52 9.84
N ALA A 169 -3.42 -15.69 10.48
CA ALA A 169 -3.69 -14.32 10.05
C ALA A 169 -2.42 -13.45 10.05
N ALA A 170 -1.66 -13.49 11.14
CA ALA A 170 -0.39 -12.77 11.22
C ALA A 170 0.64 -13.30 10.22
N ALA A 171 0.69 -14.64 10.03
CA ALA A 171 1.60 -15.29 9.08
C ALA A 171 1.30 -14.89 7.62
N ILE A 172 0.02 -14.81 7.21
CA ILE A 172 -0.35 -14.35 5.87
C ILE A 172 0.15 -12.91 5.63
N LEU A 173 -0.11 -11.99 6.56
CA LEU A 173 0.32 -10.60 6.42
C LEU A 173 1.86 -10.50 6.36
N SER A 174 2.56 -11.29 7.15
CA SER A 174 4.02 -11.36 7.13
C SER A 174 4.55 -11.92 5.81
N LEU A 175 3.92 -13.00 5.29
CA LEU A 175 4.27 -13.55 3.98
C LEU A 175 4.02 -12.53 2.86
N ILE A 176 2.92 -11.77 2.93
CA ILE A 176 2.69 -10.66 1.99
C ILE A 176 3.87 -9.68 2.03
N GLY A 177 4.30 -9.25 3.21
CA GLY A 177 5.45 -8.35 3.36
C GLY A 177 6.74 -8.94 2.81
N LEU A 178 7.05 -10.19 3.16
CA LEU A 178 8.26 -10.91 2.74
C LEU A 178 8.32 -11.04 1.21
N PHE A 179 7.28 -11.58 0.61
CA PHE A 179 7.25 -11.80 -0.84
C PHE A 179 7.16 -10.49 -1.63
N ASN A 180 6.62 -9.42 -1.03
CA ASN A 180 6.62 -8.10 -1.65
C ASN A 180 8.04 -7.51 -1.82
N ILE A 181 9.00 -7.87 -0.95
CA ILE A 181 10.39 -7.48 -1.15
C ILE A 181 10.89 -8.00 -2.51
N PHE A 182 10.71 -9.29 -2.76
CA PHE A 182 11.14 -9.91 -4.03
C PHE A 182 10.34 -9.42 -5.22
N GLY A 183 9.02 -9.30 -5.08
CA GLY A 183 8.13 -8.84 -6.14
C GLY A 183 8.42 -7.41 -6.58
N SER A 184 8.64 -6.49 -5.63
CA SER A 184 8.95 -5.09 -5.94
C SER A 184 10.32 -4.93 -6.61
N LEU A 185 11.34 -5.66 -6.16
CA LEU A 185 12.67 -5.67 -6.78
C LEU A 185 12.63 -6.23 -8.20
N LEU A 186 11.93 -7.37 -8.38
CA LEU A 186 11.76 -7.95 -9.72
C LEU A 186 10.98 -7.00 -10.64
N SER A 187 9.92 -6.36 -10.16
CA SER A 187 9.17 -5.37 -10.92
C SER A 187 10.04 -4.19 -11.35
N GLY A 188 10.89 -3.68 -10.47
CA GLY A 188 11.86 -2.64 -10.78
C GLY A 188 12.82 -3.06 -11.90
N TYR A 189 13.37 -4.26 -11.81
CA TYR A 189 14.25 -4.83 -12.83
C TYR A 189 13.52 -5.06 -14.16
N LEU A 190 12.37 -5.71 -14.14
CA LEU A 190 11.58 -5.98 -15.35
C LEU A 190 11.12 -4.68 -16.03
N SER A 191 10.87 -3.62 -15.28
CA SER A 191 10.52 -2.30 -15.82
C SER A 191 11.62 -1.69 -16.72
N THR A 192 12.85 -2.20 -16.64
CA THR A 192 13.96 -1.80 -17.54
C THR A 192 14.05 -2.66 -18.80
N LYS A 193 13.39 -3.83 -18.80
CA LYS A 193 13.50 -4.83 -19.89
C LYS A 193 12.23 -4.92 -20.75
N ILE A 194 11.06 -4.71 -20.15
CA ILE A 194 9.78 -4.82 -20.83
C ILE A 194 8.95 -3.54 -20.62
N SER A 195 7.94 -3.37 -21.45
CA SER A 195 7.01 -2.24 -21.30
C SER A 195 6.36 -2.24 -19.93
N LYS A 196 6.47 -1.12 -19.20
CA LYS A 196 5.84 -0.93 -17.89
C LYS A 196 4.32 -1.12 -17.93
N LYS A 197 3.69 -0.80 -19.06
CA LYS A 197 2.26 -1.03 -19.30
C LYS A 197 1.93 -2.53 -19.27
N VAL A 198 2.69 -3.35 -19.99
CA VAL A 198 2.50 -4.81 -20.03
C VAL A 198 2.75 -5.40 -18.64
N LEU A 199 3.82 -4.96 -17.98
CA LEU A 199 4.14 -5.39 -16.61
C LEU A 199 2.99 -5.10 -15.63
N LEU A 200 2.45 -3.88 -15.62
CA LEU A 200 1.32 -3.50 -14.77
C LEU A 200 0.09 -4.34 -15.07
N SER A 201 -0.25 -4.54 -16.35
CA SER A 201 -1.40 -5.36 -16.74
C SER A 201 -1.27 -6.80 -16.26
N ALA A 202 -0.06 -7.38 -16.38
CA ALA A 202 0.23 -8.73 -15.88
C ALA A 202 0.10 -8.81 -14.35
N ILE A 203 0.64 -7.83 -13.61
CA ILE A 203 0.54 -7.78 -12.15
C ILE A 203 -0.94 -7.72 -11.71
N TYR A 204 -1.77 -6.86 -12.32
CA TYR A 204 -3.18 -6.76 -11.96
C TYR A 204 -3.96 -8.04 -12.29
N LEU A 205 -3.69 -8.66 -13.45
CA LEU A 205 -4.32 -9.91 -13.85
C LEU A 205 -3.95 -11.04 -12.88
N LEU A 206 -2.65 -11.23 -12.61
CA LEU A 206 -2.18 -12.27 -11.70
C LEU A 206 -2.69 -12.05 -10.26
N ARG A 207 -2.84 -10.79 -9.82
CA ARG A 207 -3.45 -10.47 -8.53
C ARG A 207 -4.91 -10.91 -8.48
N GLY A 208 -5.68 -10.68 -9.56
CA GLY A 208 -7.04 -11.19 -9.67
C GLY A 208 -7.11 -12.71 -9.56
N PHE A 209 -6.20 -13.43 -10.23
CA PHE A 209 -6.10 -14.89 -10.10
C PHE A 209 -5.72 -15.35 -8.69
N SER A 210 -4.80 -14.66 -8.02
CA SER A 210 -4.41 -14.99 -6.64
C SER A 210 -5.59 -14.84 -5.67
N ILE A 211 -6.38 -13.77 -5.81
CA ILE A 211 -7.60 -13.55 -5.01
C ILE A 211 -8.65 -14.64 -5.33
N ALA A 212 -8.90 -14.90 -6.61
CA ALA A 212 -9.84 -15.93 -7.02
C ALA A 212 -9.45 -17.32 -6.49
N PHE A 213 -8.16 -17.69 -6.63
CA PHE A 213 -7.64 -18.92 -6.05
C PHE A 213 -7.96 -19.04 -4.56
N PHE A 214 -7.69 -17.99 -3.78
CA PHE A 214 -7.91 -18.03 -2.34
C PHE A 214 -9.39 -18.18 -1.95
N ILE A 215 -10.29 -17.53 -2.71
CA ILE A 215 -11.73 -17.59 -2.44
C ILE A 215 -12.32 -18.97 -2.79
N PHE A 216 -11.89 -19.55 -3.91
CA PHE A 216 -12.45 -20.81 -4.42
C PHE A 216 -11.76 -22.07 -3.88
N THR A 217 -10.62 -21.93 -3.21
CA THR A 217 -9.91 -23.07 -2.60
C THR A 217 -10.43 -23.33 -1.18
N PRO A 218 -10.56 -24.60 -0.75
CA PRO A 218 -10.89 -24.91 0.63
C PRO A 218 -9.94 -24.25 1.61
N PRO A 219 -10.44 -23.68 2.73
CA PRO A 219 -9.61 -23.00 3.70
C PRO A 219 -8.66 -23.98 4.36
N SER A 220 -7.36 -23.68 4.28
CA SER A 220 -6.29 -24.43 4.94
C SER A 220 -5.09 -23.52 5.14
N VAL A 221 -4.20 -23.89 6.08
CA VAL A 221 -2.94 -23.16 6.28
C VAL A 221 -2.14 -23.09 4.97
N LEU A 222 -2.13 -24.17 4.20
CA LEU A 222 -1.40 -24.22 2.93
C LEU A 222 -2.00 -23.24 1.90
N SER A 223 -3.33 -23.22 1.70
CA SER A 223 -3.99 -22.30 0.76
C SER A 223 -3.79 -20.85 1.19
N ALA A 224 -3.81 -20.57 2.49
CA ALA A 224 -3.55 -19.25 3.06
C ALA A 224 -2.09 -18.81 2.80
N PHE A 225 -1.12 -19.69 2.93
CA PHE A 225 0.30 -19.38 2.67
C PHE A 225 0.59 -19.19 1.18
N ILE A 226 0.01 -20.02 0.30
CA ILE A 226 0.12 -19.83 -1.15
C ILE A 226 -0.47 -18.47 -1.54
N PHE A 227 -1.62 -18.10 -0.98
CA PHE A 227 -2.21 -16.79 -1.19
C PHE A 227 -1.30 -15.67 -0.69
N GLY A 228 -0.84 -15.74 0.57
CA GLY A 228 0.05 -14.74 1.17
C GLY A 228 1.31 -14.52 0.34
N ALA A 229 1.94 -15.59 -0.14
CA ALA A 229 3.13 -15.54 -0.98
C ALA A 229 2.82 -14.96 -2.37
N SER A 230 1.82 -15.48 -3.08
CA SER A 230 1.48 -15.05 -4.45
C SER A 230 0.95 -13.62 -4.50
N PHE A 231 0.03 -13.28 -3.62
CA PHE A 231 -0.52 -11.93 -3.52
C PHE A 231 0.54 -10.94 -3.04
N GLY A 232 1.35 -11.34 -2.06
CA GLY A 232 2.47 -10.54 -1.56
C GLY A 232 3.49 -10.22 -2.63
N PHE A 233 3.88 -11.19 -3.46
CA PHE A 233 4.77 -10.96 -4.59
C PHE A 233 4.25 -9.88 -5.56
N LEU A 234 2.93 -9.75 -5.67
CA LEU A 234 2.25 -8.79 -6.54
C LEU A 234 1.83 -7.50 -5.79
N TRP A 235 1.97 -7.44 -4.46
CA TRP A 235 1.37 -6.43 -3.57
C TRP A 235 1.71 -4.99 -3.98
N LEU A 236 2.94 -4.54 -3.77
CA LEU A 236 3.41 -3.21 -4.16
C LEU A 236 4.31 -3.24 -5.41
N SER A 237 4.33 -4.35 -6.14
CA SER A 237 5.10 -4.47 -7.39
C SER A 237 4.63 -3.47 -8.47
N THR A 238 3.41 -2.93 -8.31
CA THR A 238 2.88 -1.85 -9.16
C THR A 238 3.54 -0.50 -8.90
N VAL A 239 4.06 -0.25 -7.70
CA VAL A 239 4.56 1.06 -7.25
C VAL A 239 5.77 1.55 -8.07
N PRO A 240 6.87 0.76 -8.25
CA PRO A 240 8.02 1.20 -9.04
C PRO A 240 7.67 1.43 -10.51
N ALA A 241 6.83 0.55 -11.08
CA ALA A 241 6.41 0.67 -12.47
C ALA A 241 5.54 1.92 -12.69
N THR A 242 4.59 2.20 -11.79
CA THR A 242 3.69 3.35 -11.85
C THR A 242 4.45 4.66 -11.69
N SER A 243 5.28 4.80 -10.66
CA SER A 243 6.12 5.99 -10.45
C SER A 243 7.10 6.20 -11.62
N GLY A 244 7.65 5.10 -12.16
CA GLY A 244 8.50 5.12 -13.32
C GLY A 244 7.78 5.57 -14.62
N ILE A 245 6.48 5.25 -14.80
CA ILE A 245 5.66 5.76 -15.91
C ILE A 245 5.44 7.27 -15.75
N VAL A 246 5.05 7.74 -14.56
CA VAL A 246 4.85 9.17 -14.32
C VAL A 246 6.13 9.96 -14.60
N ALA A 247 7.28 9.47 -14.09
CA ALA A 247 8.58 10.10 -14.34
C ALA A 247 8.97 10.10 -15.82
N HIS A 248 8.62 9.03 -16.56
CA HIS A 248 8.90 8.94 -18.00
C HIS A 248 8.02 9.90 -18.82
N LEU A 249 6.74 10.01 -18.49
CA LEU A 249 5.80 10.84 -19.24
C LEU A 249 6.00 12.35 -18.99
N PHE A 250 6.27 12.74 -17.74
CA PHE A 250 6.21 14.16 -17.33
C PHE A 250 7.54 14.67 -16.74
N GLY A 251 8.60 13.85 -16.74
CA GLY A 251 9.87 14.22 -16.13
C GLY A 251 9.82 14.20 -14.59
N THR A 252 10.87 14.72 -13.96
CA THR A 252 11.05 14.62 -12.49
C THR A 252 10.71 15.90 -11.74
N LYS A 253 10.59 17.05 -12.42
CA LYS A 253 10.31 18.35 -11.80
C LYS A 253 9.06 18.30 -10.91
N TYR A 254 7.95 17.79 -11.43
CA TYR A 254 6.66 17.67 -10.74
C TYR A 254 6.30 16.22 -10.38
N LEU A 255 7.28 15.31 -10.33
CA LEU A 255 7.04 13.89 -10.03
C LEU A 255 6.31 13.69 -8.70
N GLY A 256 6.72 14.40 -7.65
CA GLY A 256 6.08 14.30 -6.34
C GLY A 256 4.60 14.69 -6.36
N LEU A 257 4.26 15.74 -7.10
CA LEU A 257 2.88 16.18 -7.28
C LEU A 257 2.06 15.16 -8.09
N LEU A 258 2.53 14.84 -9.30
CA LEU A 258 1.76 14.01 -10.23
C LEU A 258 1.63 12.56 -9.70
N TYR A 259 2.70 12.02 -9.12
CA TYR A 259 2.61 10.72 -8.45
C TYR A 259 1.79 10.80 -7.15
N GLY A 260 1.82 11.93 -6.45
CA GLY A 260 0.96 12.19 -5.29
C GLY A 260 -0.53 12.11 -5.63
N ILE A 261 -0.95 12.64 -6.78
CA ILE A 261 -2.34 12.54 -7.27
C ILE A 261 -2.70 11.07 -7.60
N VAL A 262 -1.81 10.35 -8.26
CA VAL A 262 -1.98 8.90 -8.49
C VAL A 262 -2.14 8.18 -7.16
N PHE A 263 -1.33 8.52 -6.16
CA PHE A 263 -1.39 7.92 -4.83
C PHE A 263 -2.66 8.35 -4.04
N LEU A 264 -3.15 9.57 -4.24
CA LEU A 264 -4.44 9.99 -3.69
C LEU A 264 -5.60 9.12 -4.21
N SER A 265 -5.59 8.80 -5.50
CA SER A 265 -6.57 7.87 -6.08
C SER A 265 -6.49 6.48 -5.44
N HIS A 266 -5.27 5.98 -5.17
CA HIS A 266 -5.05 4.76 -4.41
C HIS A 266 -5.68 4.84 -2.99
N GLN A 267 -5.51 5.94 -2.29
CA GLN A 267 -6.08 6.13 -0.95
C GLN A 267 -7.61 6.18 -0.97
N ILE A 268 -8.20 6.78 -2.00
CA ILE A 268 -9.66 6.74 -2.21
C ILE A 268 -10.12 5.29 -2.46
N GLY A 269 -9.39 4.54 -3.30
CA GLY A 269 -9.64 3.11 -3.48
C GLY A 269 -9.51 2.31 -2.18
N SER A 270 -8.50 2.62 -1.37
CA SER A 270 -8.27 2.01 -0.05
C SER A 270 -9.44 2.25 0.91
N PHE A 271 -9.98 3.46 0.93
CA PHE A 271 -11.19 3.77 1.71
C PHE A 271 -12.36 2.86 1.31
N PHE A 272 -12.62 2.74 0.02
CA PHE A 272 -13.70 1.85 -0.45
C PHE A 272 -13.41 0.39 -0.17
N GLY A 273 -12.16 -0.07 -0.26
CA GLY A 273 -11.75 -1.44 0.06
C GLY A 273 -12.03 -1.80 1.53
N ALA A 274 -11.65 -0.92 2.46
CA ALA A 274 -11.93 -1.11 3.88
C ALA A 274 -13.43 -1.01 4.19
N TYR A 275 -14.09 0.06 3.71
CA TYR A 275 -15.48 0.35 4.02
C TYR A 275 -16.45 -0.70 3.48
N LEU A 276 -16.33 -1.02 2.19
CA LEU A 276 -17.23 -2.01 1.56
C LEU A 276 -17.00 -3.42 2.12
N GLY A 277 -15.75 -3.80 2.40
CA GLY A 277 -15.45 -5.07 3.05
C GLY A 277 -16.14 -5.21 4.41
N GLY A 278 -16.10 -4.16 5.25
CA GLY A 278 -16.82 -4.13 6.53
C GLY A 278 -18.34 -4.16 6.36
N LEU A 279 -18.87 -3.30 5.49
CA LEU A 279 -20.31 -3.22 5.21
C LEU A 279 -20.88 -4.57 4.75
N PHE A 280 -20.19 -5.25 3.82
CA PHE A 280 -20.65 -6.55 3.34
C PHE A 280 -20.50 -7.65 4.39
N HIS A 281 -19.48 -7.58 5.24
CA HIS A 281 -19.38 -8.48 6.37
C HIS A 281 -20.58 -8.30 7.33
N ASP A 282 -20.94 -7.07 7.64
CA ASP A 282 -22.05 -6.77 8.56
C ASP A 282 -23.42 -7.18 7.97
N LEU A 283 -23.61 -7.03 6.65
CA LEU A 283 -24.86 -7.36 5.98
C LEU A 283 -25.04 -8.86 5.74
N TYR A 284 -23.94 -9.58 5.46
CA TYR A 284 -24.00 -10.96 4.97
C TYR A 284 -23.20 -11.96 5.81
N GLY A 285 -22.59 -11.52 6.92
CA GLY A 285 -21.83 -12.36 7.82
C GLY A 285 -20.51 -12.90 7.29
N SER A 286 -20.09 -12.47 6.09
CA SER A 286 -18.79 -12.85 5.53
C SER A 286 -18.32 -11.90 4.43
N VAL A 287 -17.02 -11.55 4.44
CA VAL A 287 -16.39 -10.77 3.36
C VAL A 287 -16.31 -11.53 2.02
N SER A 288 -16.44 -12.85 2.02
CA SER A 288 -16.48 -13.66 0.81
C SER A 288 -17.65 -13.33 -0.11
N TYR A 289 -18.74 -12.82 0.45
CA TYR A 289 -19.92 -12.43 -0.34
C TYR A 289 -19.66 -11.23 -1.25
N THR A 290 -18.68 -10.40 -0.99
CA THR A 290 -18.33 -9.30 -1.90
C THR A 290 -17.89 -9.75 -3.29
N HIS A 291 -17.47 -11.02 -3.42
CA HIS A 291 -16.95 -11.57 -4.68
C HIS A 291 -17.86 -12.64 -5.31
N LEU A 292 -18.83 -13.19 -4.56
CA LEU A 292 -19.62 -14.34 -4.98
C LEU A 292 -21.11 -14.07 -5.13
N THR A 293 -21.65 -12.92 -4.71
CA THR A 293 -23.10 -12.76 -4.57
C THR A 293 -23.81 -12.11 -5.73
N LEU A 294 -23.20 -11.90 -6.87
CA LEU A 294 -24.00 -11.61 -8.05
C LEU A 294 -24.90 -12.79 -8.50
N PRO A 295 -24.55 -14.09 -8.28
CA PRO A 295 -25.44 -15.19 -8.67
C PRO A 295 -26.30 -15.81 -7.56
N THR A 296 -26.07 -15.56 -6.26
CA THR A 296 -26.72 -16.34 -5.18
C THR A 296 -27.82 -15.61 -4.41
N ILE A 297 -28.09 -14.34 -4.70
CA ILE A 297 -29.25 -13.62 -4.15
C ILE A 297 -30.62 -14.13 -4.70
N VAL A 298 -30.61 -15.15 -5.54
CA VAL A 298 -31.84 -15.75 -6.14
C VAL A 298 -32.23 -17.06 -5.46
N ARG A 299 -31.93 -17.25 -4.18
CA ARG A 299 -32.51 -18.36 -3.42
C ARG A 299 -32.72 -17.96 -1.96
N VAL A 300 -33.82 -17.28 -1.70
CA VAL A 300 -34.85 -17.57 -0.67
C VAL A 300 -36.08 -16.79 -1.06
#